data_31e3399d9f0e81c055f5998de3f9019b
#
_entry.id   31e3399d9f0e81c055f5998de3f9019b
#
_cell.length_a   1.000
_cell.length_b   1.000
_cell.length_c   1.000
_cell.angle_alpha   90.00
_cell.angle_beta   90.00
_cell.angle_gamma   90.00
#
_symmetry.space_group_name_H-M   'P 1'
#
loop_
_entity.id
_entity.type
_entity.pdbx_description
1 polymer ?
#
loop_
_entity_poly.entity_id
_entity_poly.type
_entity_poly.pdbx_seq_one_letter_code
_entity_poly.pdbx_strand_id
1 'polypeptide(L)'
;MKKFFLVLSILIILGVGWVAYGRCTASESVVPAKTEQRLREKAQVAKAYCLKNGYNTNYCFLVDFSIHSGRRRFFVWDMKGDSIKYASLCAHGYGKNSTVSKPVFSNVEGSYCSSLGKYKVGIRSYSKWGINVHYKLHGLEVTNDNAFKRIIVLHSYSPMPE
;
A
#
# COMPACT_ATOMS: atom_id res chain seq x y z
N MET A 1 48.57 31.25 10.26
CA MET A 1 47.23 31.43 10.86
C MET A 1 46.11 31.52 9.84
N LYS A 2 46.19 32.30 8.76
CA LYS A 2 45.10 32.42 7.76
C LYS A 2 44.69 31.10 7.07
N LYS A 3 45.61 30.19 6.79
CA LYS A 3 45.32 28.88 6.15
C LYS A 3 44.58 27.91 7.09
N PHE A 4 44.81 28.00 8.40
CA PHE A 4 44.15 27.14 9.38
C PHE A 4 42.64 27.51 9.53
N PHE A 5 42.34 28.79 9.51
CA PHE A 5 40.93 29.26 9.55
C PHE A 5 40.15 28.91 8.29
N LEU A 6 40.79 28.87 7.10
CA LEU A 6 40.16 28.51 5.85
C LEU A 6 39.75 27.02 5.85
N VAL A 7 40.63 26.12 6.32
CA VAL A 7 40.33 24.68 6.41
C VAL A 7 39.21 24.40 7.41
N LEU A 8 39.21 25.09 8.55
CA LEU A 8 38.17 24.95 9.58
C LEU A 8 36.79 25.40 9.06
N SER A 9 36.73 26.53 8.33
CA SER A 9 35.47 27.04 7.74
C SER A 9 34.92 26.09 6.67
N ILE A 10 35.75 25.45 5.83
CA ILE A 10 35.34 24.48 4.82
C ILE A 10 34.78 23.22 5.50
N LEU A 11 35.37 22.72 6.56
CA LEU A 11 34.89 21.56 7.30
C LEU A 11 33.52 21.83 7.97
N ILE A 12 33.30 23.03 8.49
CA ILE A 12 32.01 23.43 9.06
C ILE A 12 30.93 23.50 7.97
N ILE A 13 31.22 24.07 6.79
CA ILE A 13 30.29 24.16 5.67
C ILE A 13 29.91 22.76 5.15
N LEU A 14 30.87 21.85 5.03
CA LEU A 14 30.64 20.46 4.62
C LEU A 14 29.82 19.69 5.67
N GLY A 15 30.09 19.91 6.96
CA GLY A 15 29.34 19.29 8.06
C GLY A 15 27.87 19.77 8.10
N VAL A 16 27.63 21.05 7.95
CA VAL A 16 26.27 21.64 7.91
C VAL A 16 25.52 21.18 6.65
N GLY A 17 26.21 21.12 5.50
CA GLY A 17 25.63 20.61 4.25
C GLY A 17 25.20 19.15 4.37
N TRP A 18 25.97 18.31 5.06
CA TRP A 18 25.66 16.87 5.26
C TRP A 18 24.47 16.67 6.20
N VAL A 19 24.38 17.45 7.27
CA VAL A 19 23.25 17.44 8.20
C VAL A 19 21.96 17.97 7.51
N ALA A 20 22.06 19.00 6.67
CA ALA A 20 20.95 19.53 5.91
C ALA A 20 20.48 18.55 4.81
N TYR A 21 21.40 17.90 4.10
CA TYR A 21 21.09 16.88 3.09
C TYR A 21 20.44 15.65 3.72
N GLY A 22 20.91 15.18 4.87
CA GLY A 22 20.29 14.07 5.60
C GLY A 22 18.88 14.38 6.12
N ARG A 23 18.56 15.66 6.38
CA ARG A 23 17.21 16.08 6.77
C ARG A 23 16.25 16.26 5.59
N CYS A 24 16.75 16.62 4.40
CA CYS A 24 15.91 16.73 3.20
C CYS A 24 15.47 15.38 2.60
N THR A 25 16.16 14.27 2.90
CA THR A 25 15.80 12.94 2.38
C THR A 25 14.76 12.19 3.23
N ALA A 26 14.36 12.73 4.37
CA ALA A 26 13.42 12.11 5.31
C ALA A 26 12.05 12.78 5.30
N SER A 27 11.42 12.96 4.13
CA SER A 27 9.98 13.05 4.05
C SER A 27 9.38 11.65 3.88
N GLU A 28 9.70 10.74 4.78
CA GLU A 28 8.84 9.60 5.03
C GLU A 28 7.51 10.15 5.53
N SER A 29 6.46 9.98 4.71
CA SER A 29 5.10 10.24 5.17
C SER A 29 4.82 9.28 6.33
N VAL A 30 5.05 9.76 7.54
CA VAL A 30 4.88 8.98 8.77
C VAL A 30 3.42 8.51 8.81
N VAL A 31 3.22 7.21 8.63
CA VAL A 31 1.91 6.60 8.81
C VAL A 31 1.54 6.79 10.29
N PRO A 32 0.35 7.33 10.62
CA PRO A 32 -0.03 7.54 12.01
C PRO A 32 0.07 6.23 12.81
N ALA A 33 0.62 6.28 14.02
CA ALA A 33 0.85 5.10 14.87
C ALA A 33 -0.41 4.23 15.04
N LYS A 34 -1.59 4.84 15.18
CA LYS A 34 -2.87 4.13 15.25
C LYS A 34 -3.18 3.34 13.96
N THR A 35 -2.80 3.86 12.79
CA THR A 35 -2.98 3.16 11.51
C THR A 35 -1.99 2.01 11.42
N GLU A 36 -0.73 2.23 11.77
CA GLU A 36 0.28 1.18 11.76
C GLU A 36 -0.09 0.02 12.68
N GLN A 37 -0.60 0.30 13.88
CA GLN A 37 -1.06 -0.72 14.81
C GLN A 37 -2.18 -1.57 14.19
N ARG A 38 -3.21 -0.95 13.56
CA ARG A 38 -4.28 -1.68 12.86
C ARG A 38 -3.75 -2.56 11.73
N LEU A 39 -2.78 -2.04 10.97
CA LEU A 39 -2.15 -2.80 9.88
C LEU A 39 -1.38 -4.00 10.43
N ARG A 40 -0.63 -3.82 11.51
CA ARG A 40 0.12 -4.89 12.20
C ARG A 40 -0.80 -6.00 12.68
N GLU A 41 -1.90 -5.67 13.34
CA GLU A 41 -2.90 -6.65 13.79
C GLU A 41 -3.46 -7.46 12.61
N LYS A 42 -3.81 -6.80 11.50
CA LYS A 42 -4.30 -7.47 10.28
C LYS A 42 -3.22 -8.29 9.59
N ALA A 43 -1.97 -7.84 9.59
CA ALA A 43 -0.83 -8.57 9.05
C ALA A 43 -0.55 -9.85 9.82
N GLN A 44 -0.67 -9.84 11.15
CA GLN A 44 -0.51 -11.02 11.99
C GLN A 44 -1.59 -12.08 11.68
N VAL A 45 -2.85 -11.65 11.52
CA VAL A 45 -3.95 -12.55 11.09
C VAL A 45 -3.67 -13.12 9.69
N ALA A 46 -3.19 -12.28 8.75
CA ALA A 46 -2.83 -12.72 7.41
C ALA A 46 -1.67 -13.72 7.44
N LYS A 47 -0.63 -13.47 8.25
CA LYS A 47 0.51 -14.37 8.42
C LYS A 47 0.08 -15.75 8.96
N ALA A 48 -0.75 -15.78 10.00
CA ALA A 48 -1.29 -17.03 10.55
C ALA A 48 -2.11 -17.80 9.50
N TYR A 49 -2.93 -17.11 8.71
CA TYR A 49 -3.69 -17.71 7.61
C TYR A 49 -2.76 -18.27 6.52
N CYS A 50 -1.73 -17.53 6.13
CA CYS A 50 -0.75 -17.97 5.13
C CYS A 50 0.01 -19.22 5.58
N LEU A 51 0.46 -19.27 6.84
CA LEU A 51 1.12 -20.45 7.42
C LEU A 51 0.21 -21.67 7.39
N LYS A 52 -1.06 -21.52 7.84
CA LYS A 52 -2.03 -22.61 7.87
C LYS A 52 -2.34 -23.17 6.48
N ASN A 53 -2.33 -22.34 5.42
CA ASN A 53 -2.75 -22.72 4.08
C ASN A 53 -1.58 -22.86 3.09
N GLY A 54 -0.33 -22.85 3.55
CA GLY A 54 0.87 -23.03 2.69
C GLY A 54 1.11 -21.88 1.71
N TYR A 55 0.67 -20.66 2.04
CA TYR A 55 0.94 -19.48 1.22
C TYR A 55 2.28 -18.83 1.59
N ASN A 56 2.77 -17.97 0.70
CA ASN A 56 3.99 -17.19 0.93
C ASN A 56 3.82 -16.28 2.15
N THR A 57 4.82 -16.25 3.03
CA THR A 57 4.85 -15.47 4.28
C THR A 57 5.88 -14.34 4.26
N ASN A 58 6.36 -13.92 3.08
CA ASN A 58 7.27 -12.78 3.00
C ASN A 58 6.51 -11.45 3.08
N TYR A 59 5.45 -11.31 2.25
CA TYR A 59 4.69 -10.07 2.13
C TYR A 59 3.19 -10.34 2.09
N CYS A 60 2.40 -9.40 2.63
CA CYS A 60 0.97 -9.29 2.30
C CYS A 60 0.63 -7.86 1.89
N PHE A 61 -0.46 -7.73 1.15
CA PHE A 61 -1.04 -6.44 0.79
C PHE A 61 -2.20 -6.13 1.72
N LEU A 62 -2.21 -4.92 2.26
CA LEU A 62 -3.27 -4.42 3.14
C LEU A 62 -3.85 -3.14 2.54
N VAL A 63 -5.17 -3.04 2.50
CA VAL A 63 -5.86 -1.81 2.08
C VAL A 63 -6.75 -1.34 3.22
N ASP A 64 -6.48 -0.14 3.71
CA ASP A 64 -7.30 0.49 4.75
C ASP A 64 -8.27 1.50 4.11
N PHE A 65 -9.48 1.05 3.81
CA PHE A 65 -10.53 1.88 3.23
C PHE A 65 -11.15 2.91 4.19
N SER A 66 -10.76 2.94 5.46
CA SER A 66 -11.10 4.04 6.36
C SER A 66 -10.28 5.30 6.06
N ILE A 67 -9.21 5.17 5.29
CA ILE A 67 -8.37 6.28 4.84
C ILE A 67 -8.96 6.83 3.53
N HIS A 68 -9.02 8.17 3.41
CA HIS A 68 -9.45 8.87 2.20
C HIS A 68 -8.67 8.41 0.95
N SER A 69 -9.34 8.29 -0.21
CA SER A 69 -8.73 7.73 -1.43
C SER A 69 -7.54 8.54 -1.98
N GLY A 70 -7.50 9.84 -1.72
CA GLY A 70 -6.36 10.72 -2.04
C GLY A 70 -5.19 10.60 -1.06
N ARG A 71 -5.20 9.66 -0.14
CA ARG A 71 -4.09 9.38 0.77
C ARG A 71 -3.59 7.96 0.57
N ARG A 72 -2.33 7.71 0.97
CA ARG A 72 -1.75 6.36 0.91
C ARG A 72 -2.53 5.43 1.83
N ARG A 73 -3.19 4.42 1.25
CA ARG A 73 -4.03 3.44 1.94
C ARG A 73 -3.85 2.00 1.45
N PHE A 74 -2.97 1.78 0.47
CA PHE A 74 -2.48 0.48 0.05
C PHE A 74 -1.09 0.30 0.64
N PHE A 75 -0.87 -0.80 1.35
CA PHE A 75 0.37 -1.07 2.06
C PHE A 75 0.91 -2.44 1.67
N VAL A 76 2.20 -2.52 1.39
CA VAL A 76 2.94 -3.77 1.34
C VAL A 76 3.57 -3.98 2.71
N TRP A 77 3.10 -5.00 3.42
CA TRP A 77 3.61 -5.36 4.74
C TRP A 77 4.68 -6.44 4.62
N ASP A 78 5.84 -6.21 5.20
CA ASP A 78 6.88 -7.23 5.38
C ASP A 78 6.51 -8.08 6.60
N MET A 79 6.09 -9.34 6.35
CA MET A 79 5.67 -10.26 7.41
C MET A 79 6.85 -10.78 8.25
N LYS A 80 8.10 -10.67 7.75
CA LYS A 80 9.30 -11.07 8.49
C LYS A 80 9.80 -9.93 9.35
N GLY A 81 9.91 -8.73 8.76
CA GLY A 81 10.35 -7.51 9.45
C GLY A 81 9.25 -6.86 10.29
N ASP A 82 8.00 -7.36 10.22
CA ASP A 82 6.80 -6.87 10.91
C ASP A 82 6.63 -5.35 10.77
N SER A 83 6.75 -4.85 9.53
CA SER A 83 6.76 -3.42 9.23
C SER A 83 6.18 -3.11 7.83
N ILE A 84 5.83 -1.85 7.61
CA ILE A 84 5.42 -1.35 6.30
C ILE A 84 6.64 -1.29 5.39
N LYS A 85 6.62 -2.00 4.27
CA LYS A 85 7.65 -1.95 3.22
C LYS A 85 7.41 -0.81 2.24
N TYR A 86 6.17 -0.65 1.78
CA TYR A 86 5.73 0.38 0.85
C TYR A 86 4.32 0.84 1.17
N ALA A 87 4.02 2.10 0.86
CA ALA A 87 2.68 2.67 0.94
C ALA A 87 2.36 3.43 -0.34
N SER A 88 1.13 3.26 -0.87
CA SER A 88 0.68 3.84 -2.13
C SER A 88 -0.77 4.27 -2.08
N LEU A 89 -1.20 5.04 -3.06
CA LEU A 89 -2.60 5.31 -3.32
C LEU A 89 -3.31 4.03 -3.77
N CYS A 90 -4.62 3.98 -3.58
CA CYS A 90 -5.47 2.89 -4.04
C CYS A 90 -6.87 3.41 -4.36
N ALA A 91 -7.35 3.16 -5.57
CA ALA A 91 -8.73 3.43 -5.94
C ALA A 91 -9.68 2.42 -5.28
N HIS A 92 -10.98 2.73 -5.31
CA HIS A 92 -12.08 1.81 -5.00
C HIS A 92 -13.16 1.92 -6.08
N GLY A 93 -14.07 0.96 -6.11
CA GLY A 93 -15.19 0.98 -7.06
C GLY A 93 -16.10 2.18 -6.84
N TYR A 94 -16.62 2.74 -7.94
CA TYR A 94 -17.47 3.95 -7.93
C TYR A 94 -18.96 3.65 -7.77
N GLY A 95 -19.35 2.38 -7.67
CA GLY A 95 -20.74 1.98 -7.61
C GLY A 95 -21.48 2.42 -6.35
N LYS A 96 -22.81 2.42 -6.39
CA LYS A 96 -23.70 2.72 -5.26
C LYS A 96 -23.38 4.04 -4.55
N ASN A 97 -23.06 5.09 -5.30
CA ASN A 97 -22.72 6.40 -4.74
C ASN A 97 -21.50 6.39 -3.80
N SER A 98 -20.53 5.52 -4.04
CA SER A 98 -19.23 5.56 -3.37
C SER A 98 -18.59 6.92 -3.52
N THR A 99 -18.03 7.46 -2.44
CA THR A 99 -17.27 8.73 -2.46
C THR A 99 -15.84 8.49 -1.99
N VAL A 100 -14.96 9.45 -2.25
CA VAL A 100 -13.54 9.39 -1.89
C VAL A 100 -13.29 9.11 -0.41
N SER A 101 -14.21 9.50 0.47
CA SER A 101 -14.14 9.31 1.93
C SER A 101 -15.09 8.24 2.47
N LYS A 102 -16.12 7.85 1.68
CA LYS A 102 -17.12 6.84 2.09
C LYS A 102 -17.34 5.84 0.96
N PRO A 103 -16.43 4.88 0.79
CA PRO A 103 -16.62 3.81 -0.19
C PRO A 103 -17.79 2.90 0.22
N VAL A 104 -18.57 2.47 -0.75
CA VAL A 104 -19.63 1.47 -0.58
C VAL A 104 -19.10 0.13 -1.09
N PHE A 105 -19.38 -0.94 -0.36
CA PHE A 105 -18.89 -2.28 -0.68
C PHE A 105 -20.04 -3.19 -1.11
N SER A 106 -19.75 -4.08 -2.05
CA SER A 106 -20.72 -5.06 -2.54
C SER A 106 -20.00 -6.22 -3.21
N ASN A 107 -20.55 -7.42 -3.05
CA ASN A 107 -20.09 -8.62 -3.75
C ASN A 107 -20.99 -8.98 -4.95
N VAL A 108 -22.00 -8.16 -5.23
CA VAL A 108 -22.94 -8.37 -6.33
C VAL A 108 -22.29 -8.02 -7.67
N GLU A 109 -22.43 -8.89 -8.67
CA GLU A 109 -21.98 -8.66 -10.04
C GLU A 109 -22.67 -7.42 -10.63
N GLY A 110 -21.93 -6.61 -11.40
CA GLY A 110 -22.46 -5.35 -11.97
C GLY A 110 -22.61 -4.21 -10.98
N SER A 111 -22.31 -4.38 -9.68
CA SER A 111 -22.43 -3.32 -8.68
C SER A 111 -21.39 -2.21 -8.80
N TYR A 112 -20.32 -2.43 -9.54
CA TYR A 112 -19.15 -1.53 -9.66
C TYR A 112 -18.51 -1.12 -8.32
N CYS A 113 -18.81 -1.83 -7.24
CA CYS A 113 -18.23 -1.61 -5.91
C CYS A 113 -17.01 -2.49 -5.68
N SER A 114 -16.08 -2.07 -4.83
CA SER A 114 -15.12 -2.98 -4.23
C SER A 114 -15.81 -3.95 -3.26
N SER A 115 -15.21 -5.10 -2.99
CA SER A 115 -15.66 -6.02 -1.94
C SER A 115 -14.63 -6.02 -0.80
N LEU A 116 -15.11 -6.19 0.43
CA LEU A 116 -14.24 -6.36 1.59
C LEU A 116 -13.89 -7.83 1.80
N GLY A 117 -12.76 -8.10 2.43
CA GLY A 117 -12.36 -9.44 2.86
C GLY A 117 -10.95 -9.82 2.46
N LYS A 118 -10.60 -11.08 2.70
CA LYS A 118 -9.32 -11.69 2.33
C LYS A 118 -9.33 -12.11 0.88
N TYR A 119 -8.18 -11.94 0.22
CA TYR A 119 -7.98 -12.34 -1.15
C TYR A 119 -6.70 -13.17 -1.31
N LYS A 120 -6.76 -14.15 -2.20
CA LYS A 120 -5.58 -14.77 -2.79
C LYS A 120 -5.24 -14.04 -4.09
N VAL A 121 -3.98 -13.62 -4.22
CA VAL A 121 -3.45 -13.06 -5.47
C VAL A 121 -3.25 -14.21 -6.46
N GLY A 122 -3.88 -14.11 -7.61
CA GLY A 122 -3.82 -15.11 -8.67
C GLY A 122 -2.60 -14.94 -9.59
N ILE A 123 -2.66 -15.56 -10.76
CA ILE A 123 -1.57 -15.51 -11.73
C ILE A 123 -1.43 -14.14 -12.38
N ARG A 124 -0.21 -13.83 -12.82
CA ARG A 124 0.12 -12.63 -13.60
C ARG A 124 -0.49 -12.74 -15.00
N SER A 125 -1.11 -11.67 -15.48
CA SER A 125 -1.67 -11.57 -16.83
C SER A 125 -1.45 -10.19 -17.42
N TYR A 126 -1.65 -10.05 -18.74
CA TYR A 126 -1.56 -8.77 -19.43
C TYR A 126 -2.72 -7.84 -19.03
N SER A 127 -2.43 -6.56 -18.90
CA SER A 127 -3.39 -5.48 -18.65
C SER A 127 -3.25 -4.37 -19.68
N LYS A 128 -4.35 -3.70 -20.01
CA LYS A 128 -4.33 -2.46 -20.80
C LYS A 128 -3.91 -1.23 -19.98
N TRP A 129 -3.79 -1.38 -18.66
CA TRP A 129 -3.61 -0.29 -17.70
C TRP A 129 -2.21 -0.30 -17.08
N GLY A 130 -1.71 0.89 -16.76
CA GLY A 130 -0.47 1.09 -16.01
C GLY A 130 0.75 0.42 -16.67
N ILE A 131 1.44 -0.44 -15.92
CA ILE A 131 2.62 -1.19 -16.39
C ILE A 131 2.29 -2.43 -17.23
N ASN A 132 1.08 -2.50 -17.78
CA ASN A 132 0.57 -3.61 -18.60
C ASN A 132 0.54 -4.97 -17.88
N VAL A 133 0.38 -4.97 -16.58
CA VAL A 133 0.29 -6.18 -15.74
C VAL A 133 -0.89 -6.09 -14.81
N HIS A 134 -1.62 -7.20 -14.67
CA HIS A 134 -2.58 -7.37 -13.58
C HIS A 134 -2.49 -8.76 -12.97
N TYR A 135 -3.02 -8.88 -11.75
CA TYR A 135 -3.26 -10.14 -11.05
C TYR A 135 -4.74 -10.22 -10.70
N LYS A 136 -5.44 -11.26 -11.15
CA LYS A 136 -6.82 -11.52 -10.72
C LYS A 136 -6.83 -11.88 -9.24
N LEU A 137 -7.83 -11.40 -8.52
CA LEU A 137 -7.98 -11.66 -7.10
C LEU A 137 -9.08 -12.71 -6.88
N HIS A 138 -8.75 -13.74 -6.08
CA HIS A 138 -9.70 -14.75 -5.65
C HIS A 138 -10.17 -14.40 -4.25
N GLY A 139 -11.47 -14.17 -4.07
CA GLY A 139 -12.06 -13.95 -2.75
C GLY A 139 -12.05 -15.23 -1.92
N LEU A 140 -11.75 -15.07 -0.64
CA LEU A 140 -11.63 -16.17 0.33
C LEU A 140 -12.72 -16.14 1.41
N GLU A 141 -13.69 -15.25 1.27
CA GLU A 141 -14.79 -15.01 2.22
C GLU A 141 -16.10 -14.78 1.46
N VAL A 142 -17.23 -15.04 2.11
CA VAL A 142 -18.57 -14.82 1.52
C VAL A 142 -18.78 -13.39 1.05
N THR A 143 -18.12 -12.43 1.69
CA THR A 143 -18.17 -11.00 1.32
C THR A 143 -17.47 -10.68 0.01
N ASN A 144 -16.66 -11.59 -0.56
CA ASN A 144 -15.87 -11.38 -1.76
C ASN A 144 -15.70 -12.63 -2.64
N ASP A 145 -16.41 -13.72 -2.42
CA ASP A 145 -16.28 -14.97 -3.17
C ASP A 145 -16.56 -14.83 -4.67
N ASN A 146 -17.34 -13.83 -5.08
CA ASN A 146 -17.57 -13.47 -6.49
C ASN A 146 -16.42 -12.65 -7.13
N ALA A 147 -15.37 -12.33 -6.40
CA ALA A 147 -14.32 -11.42 -6.87
C ALA A 147 -13.70 -11.86 -8.20
N PHE A 148 -13.41 -13.15 -8.37
CA PHE A 148 -12.83 -13.67 -9.60
C PHE A 148 -13.79 -13.52 -10.80
N LYS A 149 -15.07 -13.88 -10.62
CA LYS A 149 -16.13 -13.73 -11.62
C LYS A 149 -16.35 -12.26 -11.99
N ARG A 150 -16.30 -11.37 -11.01
CA ARG A 150 -16.45 -9.92 -11.17
C ARG A 150 -15.20 -9.23 -11.75
N ILE A 151 -14.14 -9.98 -12.05
CA ILE A 151 -12.88 -9.47 -12.60
C ILE A 151 -12.26 -8.40 -11.67
N ILE A 152 -12.28 -8.67 -10.36
CA ILE A 152 -11.54 -7.83 -9.41
C ILE A 152 -10.05 -8.14 -9.57
N VAL A 153 -9.25 -7.12 -9.80
CA VAL A 153 -7.83 -7.26 -10.15
C VAL A 153 -6.96 -6.30 -9.35
N LEU A 154 -5.72 -6.70 -9.13
CA LEU A 154 -4.63 -5.83 -8.70
C LEU A 154 -3.85 -5.41 -9.94
N HIS A 155 -3.85 -4.13 -10.26
CA HIS A 155 -3.09 -3.54 -11.35
C HIS A 155 -2.60 -2.14 -10.99
N SER A 156 -1.57 -1.65 -11.66
CA SER A 156 -1.17 -0.24 -11.56
C SER A 156 -2.01 0.62 -12.50
N TYR A 157 -2.13 1.89 -12.17
CA TYR A 157 -2.75 2.91 -13.03
C TYR A 157 -1.85 4.14 -13.07
N SER A 158 -1.72 4.76 -14.23
CA SER A 158 -0.94 5.98 -14.42
C SER A 158 -1.67 6.89 -15.42
N PRO A 159 -1.78 8.20 -15.13
CA PRO A 159 -1.37 8.86 -13.89
C PRO A 159 -2.34 8.56 -12.73
N MET A 160 -1.80 8.26 -11.55
CA MET A 160 -2.61 8.30 -10.33
C MET A 160 -2.68 9.75 -9.89
N PRO A 161 -3.87 10.33 -9.65
CA PRO A 161 -3.97 11.67 -9.10
C PRO A 161 -3.35 11.71 -7.71
N GLU A 162 -2.51 12.72 -7.47
CA GLU A 162 -1.92 13.01 -6.16
C GLU A 162 -2.94 13.68 -5.24
#